data_a51b02c67c041fd976ffdd5fc7f8db1b
#
_entry.id   a51b02c67c041fd976ffdd5fc7f8db1b
#
_cell.length_a   1.000
_cell.length_b   1.000
_cell.length_c   1.000
_cell.angle_alpha   90.00
_cell.angle_beta   90.00
_cell.angle_gamma   90.00
#
_symmetry.space_group_name_H-M   'P 1'
#
loop_
_entity.id
_entity.type
_entity.pdbx_description
1 polymer ?
#
loop_
_entity_poly.entity_id
_entity_poly.type
_entity_poly.pdbx_seq_one_letter_code
_entity_poly.pdbx_strand_id
1 'polypeptide(L)' 'MLLKTQAATEIAQFLANHPTPEQIVAFHPSSEVAERAYELIHTERDGSLTEEERKELESYLVIEYIMELVKLEVQRQLRQ' A
#
# COMPACT_ATOMS: atom_id res chain seq x y z
N MET A 1 -9.00 8.61 7.44
CA MET A 1 -8.26 7.45 6.92
C MET A 1 -8.59 6.21 7.72
N LEU A 2 -8.84 5.11 7.04
CA LEU A 2 -9.08 3.83 7.70
C LEU A 2 -7.75 3.16 8.03
N LEU A 3 -7.58 2.75 9.30
CA LEU A 3 -6.34 2.11 9.74
C LEU A 3 -6.37 0.58 9.59
N LYS A 4 -7.56 -0.01 9.46
CA LYS A 4 -7.71 -1.46 9.39
C LYS A 4 -8.13 -1.93 8.02
N THR A 5 -7.33 -1.61 7.02
CA THR A 5 -7.54 -2.16 5.68
C THR A 5 -6.69 -3.41 5.52
N GLN A 6 -7.03 -4.24 4.54
CA GLN A 6 -6.22 -5.41 4.22
C GLN A 6 -4.79 -4.99 3.83
N ALA A 7 -4.65 -3.88 3.11
CA ALA A 7 -3.34 -3.36 2.74
C ALA A 7 -2.49 -3.04 3.97
N ALA A 8 -3.07 -2.36 4.96
CA ALA A 8 -2.37 -2.03 6.20
C ALA A 8 -1.97 -3.29 6.95
N THR A 9 -2.86 -4.27 7.01
CA THR A 9 -2.59 -5.54 7.69
C THR A 9 -1.44 -6.28 7.00
N GLU A 10 -1.45 -6.35 5.68
CA GLU A 10 -0.39 -7.03 4.93
C GLU A 10 0.97 -6.39 5.15
N ILE A 11 1.01 -5.07 5.13
CA ILE A 11 2.27 -4.35 5.35
C ILE A 11 2.76 -4.54 6.79
N ALA A 12 1.84 -4.45 7.76
CA ALA A 12 2.22 -4.66 9.16
C ALA A 12 2.81 -6.05 9.37
N GLN A 13 2.17 -7.07 8.81
CA GLN A 13 2.67 -8.45 8.91
C GLN A 13 4.02 -8.61 8.22
N PHE A 14 4.16 -8.03 7.04
CA PHE A 14 5.40 -8.09 6.30
C PHE A 14 6.55 -7.47 7.10
N LEU A 15 6.36 -6.27 7.64
CA LEU A 15 7.39 -5.58 8.39
C LEU A 15 7.70 -6.27 9.71
N ALA A 16 6.69 -6.85 10.37
CA ALA A 16 6.86 -7.55 11.64
C ALA A 16 7.71 -8.81 11.50
N ASN A 17 7.84 -9.35 10.28
CA ASN A 17 8.67 -10.52 10.02
C ASN A 17 10.13 -10.18 9.68
N HIS A 18 10.54 -8.94 9.94
CA HIS A 18 11.93 -8.50 9.78
C HIS A 18 12.47 -8.76 8.37
N PRO A 19 11.86 -8.18 7.33
CA PRO A 19 12.31 -8.45 5.97
C PRO A 19 13.72 -7.90 5.72
N THR A 20 14.43 -8.56 4.82
CA THR A 20 15.72 -8.05 4.36
C THR A 20 15.50 -6.82 3.47
N PRO A 21 16.56 -5.99 3.27
CA PRO A 21 16.45 -4.87 2.33
C PRO A 21 15.97 -5.29 0.95
N GLU A 22 16.47 -6.43 0.45
CA GLU A 22 16.06 -6.95 -0.86
C GLU A 22 14.59 -7.32 -0.89
N GLN A 23 14.08 -7.88 0.21
CA GLN A 23 12.66 -8.22 0.32
C GLN A 23 11.80 -6.95 0.32
N ILE A 24 12.26 -5.91 0.98
CA ILE A 24 11.54 -4.62 1.00
C ILE A 24 11.42 -4.06 -0.40
N VAL A 25 12.52 -4.03 -1.15
CA VAL A 25 12.52 -3.50 -2.52
C VAL A 25 11.57 -4.32 -3.42
N ALA A 26 11.50 -5.63 -3.20
CA ALA A 26 10.66 -6.52 -4.00
C ALA A 26 9.21 -6.60 -3.53
N PHE A 27 8.86 -5.96 -2.43
CA PHE A 27 7.51 -6.07 -1.87
C PHE A 27 6.46 -5.49 -2.82
N HIS A 28 5.36 -6.19 -2.95
CA HIS A 28 4.15 -5.69 -3.60
C HIS A 28 2.94 -6.24 -2.85
N PRO A 29 1.81 -5.54 -2.88
CA PRO A 29 0.61 -6.04 -2.20
C PRO A 29 0.07 -7.29 -2.88
N SER A 30 -0.78 -8.02 -2.15
CA SER A 30 -1.45 -9.18 -2.71
C SER A 30 -2.34 -8.79 -3.89
N SER A 31 -2.68 -9.77 -4.72
CA SER A 31 -3.59 -9.53 -5.84
C SER A 31 -4.95 -9.02 -5.35
N GLU A 32 -5.41 -9.49 -4.19
CA GLU A 32 -6.68 -9.03 -3.62
C GLU A 32 -6.65 -7.54 -3.30
N VAL A 33 -5.55 -7.06 -2.68
CA VAL A 33 -5.39 -5.64 -2.38
C VAL A 33 -5.29 -4.83 -3.66
N ALA A 34 -4.52 -5.31 -4.64
CA ALA A 34 -4.36 -4.61 -5.91
C ALA A 34 -5.68 -4.49 -6.65
N GLU A 35 -6.48 -5.54 -6.68
CA GLU A 35 -7.80 -5.54 -7.31
C GLU A 35 -8.75 -4.57 -6.62
N ARG A 36 -8.74 -4.58 -5.28
CA ARG A 36 -9.61 -3.68 -4.53
C ARG A 36 -9.25 -2.21 -4.79
N ALA A 37 -7.96 -1.90 -4.79
CA ALA A 37 -7.51 -0.54 -5.08
C ALA A 37 -7.94 -0.11 -6.48
N TYR A 38 -7.82 -1.00 -7.45
CA TYR A 38 -8.23 -0.75 -8.82
C TYR A 38 -9.73 -0.45 -8.91
N GLU A 39 -10.55 -1.25 -8.22
CA GLU A 39 -12.00 -1.03 -8.18
C GLU A 39 -12.34 0.34 -7.62
N LEU A 40 -11.67 0.73 -6.52
CA LEU A 40 -11.94 2.02 -5.89
C LEU A 40 -11.55 3.18 -6.80
N ILE A 41 -10.43 3.08 -7.49
CA ILE A 41 -9.99 4.10 -8.43
C ILE A 41 -10.98 4.25 -9.57
N HIS A 42 -11.48 3.13 -10.10
CA HIS A 42 -12.48 3.16 -11.17
C HIS A 42 -13.78 3.81 -10.69
N THR A 43 -14.24 3.43 -9.50
CA THR A 43 -15.47 3.99 -8.93
C THR A 43 -15.32 5.50 -8.67
N GLU A 44 -14.13 5.92 -8.27
CA GLU A 44 -13.86 7.35 -8.06
C GLU A 44 -14.01 8.14 -9.35
N ARG A 45 -13.51 7.60 -10.47
CA ARG A 45 -13.63 8.26 -11.78
C ARG A 45 -15.08 8.48 -12.17
N ASP A 46 -15.95 7.56 -11.77
CA ASP A 46 -17.38 7.67 -12.03
C ASP A 46 -18.09 8.61 -11.05
N GLY A 47 -17.37 9.10 -10.03
CA GLY A 47 -17.91 10.02 -9.04
C GLY A 47 -18.87 9.38 -8.05
N SER A 48 -18.81 8.06 -7.88
CA SER A 48 -19.79 7.32 -7.08
C SER A 48 -19.23 6.67 -5.82
N LEU A 49 -18.06 7.10 -5.35
CA LEU A 49 -17.51 6.58 -4.10
C LEU A 49 -18.36 7.02 -2.90
N THR A 50 -18.64 6.07 -2.01
CA THR A 50 -19.20 6.40 -0.70
C THR A 50 -18.10 7.04 0.14
N GLU A 51 -18.50 7.66 1.27
CA GLU A 51 -17.54 8.26 2.19
C GLU A 51 -16.57 7.21 2.75
N GLU A 52 -17.08 6.03 3.07
CA GLU A 52 -16.25 4.94 3.57
C GLU A 52 -15.27 4.44 2.50
N GLU A 53 -15.72 4.32 1.26
CA GLU A 53 -14.86 3.90 0.15
C GLU A 53 -13.79 4.92 -0.11
N ARG A 54 -14.10 6.21 0.03
CA ARG A 54 -13.10 7.25 -0.14
C ARG A 54 -12.02 7.15 0.92
N LYS A 55 -12.41 6.91 2.18
CA LYS A 55 -11.45 6.72 3.26
C LYS A 55 -10.56 5.50 3.05
N GLU A 56 -11.17 4.44 2.53
CA GLU A 56 -10.42 3.23 2.18
C GLU A 56 -9.39 3.51 1.09
N LEU A 57 -9.78 4.20 0.04
CA LEU A 57 -8.88 4.57 -1.05
C LEU A 57 -7.74 5.45 -0.54
N GLU A 58 -8.04 6.46 0.27
CA GLU A 58 -7.02 7.30 0.88
C GLU A 58 -5.98 6.47 1.63
N SER A 59 -6.44 5.47 2.38
CA SER A 59 -5.56 4.61 3.14
C SER A 59 -4.59 3.85 2.22
N TYR A 60 -5.11 3.29 1.12
CA TYR A 60 -4.27 2.59 0.15
C TYR A 60 -3.23 3.52 -0.47
N LEU A 61 -3.63 4.74 -0.84
CA LEU A 61 -2.72 5.69 -1.47
C LEU A 61 -1.62 6.14 -0.52
N VAL A 62 -1.95 6.38 0.75
CA VAL A 62 -0.96 6.77 1.75
C VAL A 62 0.04 5.64 1.99
N ILE A 63 -0.45 4.42 2.13
CA ILE A 63 0.41 3.25 2.35
C ILE A 63 1.33 3.04 1.16
N GLU A 64 0.80 3.13 -0.04
CA GLU A 64 1.59 3.00 -1.26
C GLU A 64 2.69 4.05 -1.33
N TYR A 65 2.36 5.29 -1.01
CA TYR A 65 3.33 6.39 -1.01
C TYR A 65 4.45 6.15 0.01
N ILE A 66 4.09 5.74 1.22
CA ILE A 66 5.09 5.47 2.25
C ILE A 66 6.01 4.32 1.83
N MET A 67 5.43 3.24 1.29
CA MET A 67 6.23 2.11 0.84
C MET A 67 7.16 2.50 -0.32
N GLU A 68 6.71 3.37 -1.19
CA GLU A 68 7.56 3.89 -2.27
C GLU A 68 8.76 4.63 -1.70
N LEU A 69 8.54 5.48 -0.71
CA LEU A 69 9.63 6.20 -0.05
C LEU A 69 10.59 5.26 0.66
N VAL A 70 10.05 4.23 1.33
CA VAL A 70 10.88 3.23 2.02
C VAL A 70 11.76 2.49 1.01
N LYS A 71 11.18 2.08 -0.12
CA LYS A 71 11.95 1.38 -1.17
C LYS A 71 13.07 2.25 -1.72
N LEU A 72 12.78 3.51 -1.96
CA LEU A 72 13.80 4.44 -2.46
C LEU A 72 14.94 4.60 -1.45
N GLU A 73 14.61 4.73 -0.16
CA GLU A 73 15.63 4.86 0.87
C GLU A 73 16.48 3.59 0.99
N VAL A 74 15.84 2.42 0.94
CA VAL A 74 16.57 1.15 0.99
C VAL A 74 17.50 1.01 -0.21
N GLN A 75 17.01 1.36 -1.41
CA GLN A 75 17.86 1.31 -2.62
C GLN A 75 19.06 2.23 -2.50
N ARG A 76 18.87 3.42 -1.93
CA ARG A 76 19.96 4.36 -1.68
C ARG A 76 21.01 3.73 -0.75
N GLN A 77 20.56 3.08 0.33
CA GLN A 77 21.46 2.43 1.28
C GLN A 77 22.23 1.28 0.63
N LEU A 78 21.57 0.51 -0.23
CA LEU A 78 22.21 -0.63 -0.89
C LEU A 78 23.30 -0.21 -1.88
N ARG A 79 23.26 1.04 -2.35
CA ARG A 79 24.25 1.55 -3.30
C ARG A 79 25.50 2.14 -2.64
N GLN A 80 25.52 2.19 -1.34
CA GLN A 80 26.67 2.72 -0.59
C GLN A 80 27.77 1.67 -0.38
#